data_4b06a5a690b7d9f7804160f11884b9c7
#
_entry.id   4b06a5a690b7d9f7804160f11884b9c7
#
_cell.length_a   1.000
_cell.length_b   1.000
_cell.length_c   1.000
_cell.angle_alpha   90.00
_cell.angle_beta   90.00
_cell.angle_gamma   90.00
#
_symmetry.space_group_name_H-M   'P 1'
#
loop_
_entity.id
_entity.type
_entity.pdbx_description
1 polymer ?
#
loop_
_entity_poly.entity_id
_entity_poly.type
_entity_poly.pdbx_seq_one_letter_code
_entity_poly.pdbx_strand_id
1 'polypeptide(L)'
;MKPVTVMTIFGTRPEAIKMAPLALELSRRENIRALCCVTAQHREMLDSVLEIFHLKPDYDLNIMEPRQTLSTITSKCLLGMDGVLDEARPDLVLVHGDTSTTFARALSAFYHQIPVGHVEAGLRTYDKWSPFPEEMNRKMVGAIADLHFCPTVTNRDNLARENITKGVFLTGNTVIDALQTTVKRDYTFQEEVLNRLDYQNRRVILVTCHRRENYGQPMTNIMTALRRIADAFPDTELVYPVHLSPVVQEAAHKYLDGHPRIHLIAPLAVDEMHNLMARCHLVMTDSGGLQEEAPALGKPVLVLRRETERPEAVQAGTVKLAGVEEETIFSLASELLTSESAYAAMAHAVNPYGDGRACRRIADAIEWRFGLRQTPPEEFQG
;
A
#
# COMPACT_ATOMS: atom_id res chain seq x y z
N MET A 1 28.60 -20.44 8.41
CA MET A 1 27.62 -20.25 9.52
C MET A 1 26.28 -20.87 9.09
N LYS A 2 25.46 -21.32 10.04
CA LYS A 2 24.10 -21.79 9.71
C LYS A 2 23.30 -20.57 9.23
N PRO A 3 22.52 -20.65 8.14
CA PRO A 3 21.66 -19.54 7.72
C PRO A 3 20.66 -19.17 8.82
N VAL A 4 20.37 -17.88 8.94
CA VAL A 4 19.32 -17.37 9.83
C VAL A 4 17.95 -17.62 9.18
N THR A 5 17.04 -18.24 9.91
CA THR A 5 15.69 -18.52 9.40
C THR A 5 14.77 -17.35 9.71
N VAL A 6 14.28 -16.67 8.66
CA VAL A 6 13.37 -15.53 8.77
C VAL A 6 12.03 -15.91 8.17
N MET A 7 10.95 -15.79 8.94
CA MET A 7 9.60 -16.09 8.49
C MET A 7 8.80 -14.80 8.27
N THR A 8 8.36 -14.56 7.06
CA THR A 8 7.39 -13.51 6.74
C THR A 8 5.97 -14.03 6.93
N ILE A 9 5.12 -13.29 7.64
CA ILE A 9 3.73 -13.72 7.90
C ILE A 9 2.76 -12.61 7.51
N PHE A 10 1.82 -12.91 6.61
CA PHE A 10 0.79 -11.97 6.16
C PHE A 10 -0.51 -12.70 5.77
N GLY A 11 -1.62 -12.00 5.63
CA GLY A 11 -2.91 -12.67 5.41
C GLY A 11 -3.95 -11.88 4.63
N THR A 12 -3.72 -10.58 4.41
CA THR A 12 -4.62 -9.74 3.62
C THR A 12 -3.95 -9.32 2.30
N ARG A 13 -4.76 -8.91 1.32
CA ARG A 13 -4.25 -8.40 0.04
C ARG A 13 -3.28 -7.21 0.22
N PRO A 14 -3.59 -6.16 1.01
CA PRO A 14 -2.67 -5.05 1.21
C PRO A 14 -1.34 -5.45 1.87
N GLU A 15 -1.39 -6.37 2.84
CA GLU A 15 -0.17 -6.91 3.45
C GLU A 15 0.66 -7.68 2.42
N ALA A 16 0.02 -8.53 1.60
CA ALA A 16 0.70 -9.35 0.59
C ALA A 16 1.45 -8.51 -0.43
N ILE A 17 0.85 -7.43 -0.94
CA ILE A 17 1.50 -6.52 -1.90
C ILE A 17 2.80 -5.96 -1.34
N LYS A 18 2.85 -5.65 -0.04
CA LYS A 18 3.99 -5.04 0.63
C LYS A 18 5.01 -6.07 1.14
N MET A 19 4.55 -7.30 1.48
CA MET A 19 5.40 -8.34 2.03
C MET A 19 5.97 -9.31 0.99
N ALA A 20 5.30 -9.49 -0.15
CA ALA A 20 5.79 -10.36 -1.21
C ALA A 20 7.16 -9.92 -1.76
N PRO A 21 7.41 -8.64 -2.10
CA PRO A 21 8.73 -8.20 -2.53
C PRO A 21 9.81 -8.42 -1.44
N LEU A 22 9.45 -8.27 -0.16
CA LEU A 22 10.36 -8.53 0.95
C LEU A 22 10.68 -10.02 1.07
N ALA A 23 9.69 -10.91 0.98
CA ALA A 23 9.90 -12.36 0.99
C ALA A 23 10.83 -12.79 -0.17
N LEU A 24 10.64 -12.21 -1.37
CA LEU A 24 11.50 -12.45 -2.52
C LEU A 24 12.93 -11.91 -2.30
N GLU A 25 13.10 -10.73 -1.71
CA GLU A 25 14.42 -10.18 -1.39
C GLU A 25 15.16 -11.07 -0.38
N LEU A 26 14.46 -11.52 0.68
CA LEU A 26 15.04 -12.43 1.68
C LEU A 26 15.45 -13.77 1.08
N SER A 27 14.67 -14.31 0.14
CA SER A 27 14.98 -15.59 -0.53
C SER A 27 16.23 -15.54 -1.42
N ARG A 28 16.67 -14.34 -1.82
CA ARG A 28 17.90 -14.12 -2.62
C ARG A 28 19.17 -14.01 -1.76
N ARG A 29 19.02 -13.96 -0.42
CA ARG A 29 20.15 -13.79 0.49
C ARG A 29 20.72 -15.16 0.87
N GLU A 30 21.99 -15.40 0.56
CA GLU A 30 22.67 -16.69 0.82
C GLU A 30 22.70 -17.06 2.30
N ASN A 31 22.74 -16.08 3.18
CA ASN A 31 22.82 -16.27 4.63
C ASN A 31 21.44 -16.32 5.32
N ILE A 32 20.34 -16.19 4.56
CA ILE A 32 18.97 -16.23 5.09
C ILE A 32 18.21 -17.40 4.50
N ARG A 33 17.61 -18.21 5.37
CA ARG A 33 16.57 -19.15 5.01
C ARG A 33 15.23 -18.44 5.14
N ALA A 34 14.68 -17.98 4.02
CA ALA A 34 13.38 -17.32 3.98
C ALA A 34 12.26 -18.36 4.04
N LEU A 35 11.28 -18.13 4.90
CA LEU A 35 10.01 -18.87 4.98
C LEU A 35 8.86 -17.89 4.82
N CYS A 36 7.80 -18.33 4.15
CA CYS A 36 6.58 -17.57 3.95
C CYS A 36 5.39 -18.32 4.56
N CYS A 37 4.69 -17.66 5.49
CA CYS A 37 3.46 -18.16 6.08
C CYS A 37 2.30 -17.22 5.72
N VAL A 38 1.18 -17.78 5.26
CA VAL A 38 -0.03 -17.02 4.99
C VAL A 38 -1.15 -17.46 5.92
N THR A 39 -1.93 -16.50 6.42
CA THR A 39 -3.10 -16.79 7.23
C THR A 39 -4.39 -16.83 6.43
N ALA A 40 -4.35 -16.35 5.19
CA ALA A 40 -5.45 -16.36 4.22
C ALA A 40 -6.78 -15.82 4.79
N GLN A 41 -6.72 -14.62 5.42
CA GLN A 41 -7.92 -13.94 5.92
C GLN A 41 -8.89 -13.55 4.77
N HIS A 42 -8.37 -13.33 3.54
CA HIS A 42 -9.12 -13.05 2.31
C HIS A 42 -8.52 -13.88 1.17
N ARG A 43 -8.95 -15.14 1.06
CA ARG A 43 -8.31 -16.18 0.23
C ARG A 43 -8.10 -15.76 -1.22
N GLU A 44 -9.17 -15.50 -1.97
CA GLU A 44 -9.10 -15.23 -3.41
C GLU A 44 -8.22 -14.00 -3.74
N MET A 45 -8.36 -12.93 -2.94
CA MET A 45 -7.57 -11.71 -3.13
C MET A 45 -6.10 -11.91 -2.76
N LEU A 46 -5.79 -12.77 -1.82
CA LEU A 46 -4.42 -13.09 -1.44
C LEU A 46 -3.74 -13.93 -2.51
N ASP A 47 -4.42 -14.97 -2.99
CA ASP A 47 -3.90 -15.89 -4.00
C ASP A 47 -3.53 -15.16 -5.29
N SER A 48 -4.35 -14.19 -5.74
CA SER A 48 -4.02 -13.37 -6.91
C SER A 48 -2.70 -12.60 -6.75
N VAL A 49 -2.41 -12.08 -5.55
CA VAL A 49 -1.12 -11.39 -5.30
C VAL A 49 0.03 -12.38 -5.27
N LEU A 50 -0.14 -13.54 -4.64
CA LEU A 50 0.88 -14.59 -4.62
C LEU A 50 1.26 -15.05 -6.04
N GLU A 51 0.27 -15.17 -6.93
CA GLU A 51 0.49 -15.49 -8.34
C GLU A 51 1.27 -14.39 -9.07
N ILE A 52 0.90 -13.12 -8.90
CA ILE A 52 1.58 -11.98 -9.52
C ILE A 52 3.06 -11.93 -9.14
N PHE A 53 3.38 -12.21 -7.87
CA PHE A 53 4.76 -12.22 -7.36
C PHE A 53 5.45 -13.58 -7.52
N HIS A 54 4.78 -14.61 -8.05
CA HIS A 54 5.28 -15.99 -8.15
C HIS A 54 5.78 -16.53 -6.79
N LEU A 55 5.09 -16.16 -5.71
CA LEU A 55 5.42 -16.55 -4.35
C LEU A 55 4.57 -17.73 -3.91
N LYS A 56 5.23 -18.83 -3.53
CA LYS A 56 4.57 -20.00 -2.95
C LYS A 56 4.77 -19.98 -1.43
N PRO A 57 3.73 -19.95 -0.62
CA PRO A 57 3.87 -20.02 0.83
C PRO A 57 4.33 -21.43 1.27
N ASP A 58 5.16 -21.46 2.31
CA ASP A 58 5.58 -22.71 2.98
C ASP A 58 4.50 -23.21 3.93
N TYR A 59 3.76 -22.28 4.54
CA TYR A 59 2.67 -22.56 5.49
C TYR A 59 1.42 -21.76 5.12
N ASP A 60 0.27 -22.40 5.25
CA ASP A 60 -1.04 -21.81 4.97
C ASP A 60 -2.05 -22.19 6.04
N LEU A 61 -2.44 -21.23 6.87
CA LEU A 61 -3.36 -21.47 8.00
C LEU A 61 -4.83 -21.48 7.61
N ASN A 62 -5.19 -20.85 6.49
CA ASN A 62 -6.55 -20.75 5.96
C ASN A 62 -7.63 -20.45 7.03
N ILE A 63 -7.43 -19.35 7.79
CA ILE A 63 -8.29 -19.01 8.94
C ILE A 63 -9.62 -18.34 8.58
N MET A 64 -9.89 -18.10 7.28
CA MET A 64 -11.07 -17.40 6.83
C MET A 64 -12.33 -18.22 7.04
N GLU A 65 -13.35 -17.61 7.66
CA GLU A 65 -14.70 -18.12 7.77
C GLU A 65 -15.73 -16.99 7.62
N PRO A 66 -16.95 -17.29 7.17
CA PRO A 66 -18.01 -16.27 7.09
C PRO A 66 -18.37 -15.68 8.46
N ARG A 67 -18.57 -14.36 8.50
CA ARG A 67 -19.06 -13.63 9.70
C ARG A 67 -18.18 -13.73 10.95
N GLN A 68 -16.86 -13.77 10.77
CA GLN A 68 -15.94 -13.77 11.90
C GLN A 68 -15.97 -12.44 12.66
N THR A 69 -15.86 -12.53 13.99
CA THR A 69 -15.58 -11.38 14.86
C THR A 69 -14.06 -11.15 14.98
N LEU A 70 -13.65 -9.98 15.45
CA LEU A 70 -12.25 -9.70 15.75
C LEU A 70 -11.66 -10.72 16.73
N SER A 71 -12.42 -11.08 17.77
CA SER A 71 -12.01 -12.10 18.75
C SER A 71 -11.80 -13.47 18.12
N THR A 72 -12.70 -13.89 17.23
CA THR A 72 -12.58 -15.19 16.54
C THR A 72 -11.36 -15.23 15.63
N ILE A 73 -11.14 -14.16 14.85
CA ILE A 73 -9.98 -14.06 13.96
C ILE A 73 -8.66 -14.11 14.78
N THR A 74 -8.58 -13.30 15.86
CA THR A 74 -7.41 -13.25 16.73
C THR A 74 -7.11 -14.61 17.36
N SER A 75 -8.14 -15.27 17.93
CA SER A 75 -7.98 -16.58 18.56
C SER A 75 -7.53 -17.66 17.57
N LYS A 76 -8.14 -17.73 16.39
CA LYS A 76 -7.75 -18.70 15.35
C LYS A 76 -6.34 -18.48 14.85
N CYS A 77 -5.96 -17.20 14.67
CA CYS A 77 -4.61 -16.86 14.25
C CYS A 77 -3.57 -17.28 15.31
N LEU A 78 -3.82 -16.99 16.59
CA LEU A 78 -2.96 -17.41 17.70
C LEU A 78 -2.77 -18.94 17.72
N LEU A 79 -3.87 -19.70 17.79
CA LEU A 79 -3.83 -21.15 17.86
C LEU A 79 -3.22 -21.80 16.62
N GLY A 80 -3.49 -21.23 15.43
CA GLY A 80 -2.92 -21.76 14.19
C GLY A 80 -1.42 -21.50 14.07
N MET A 81 -0.92 -20.40 14.65
CA MET A 81 0.49 -20.08 14.63
C MET A 81 1.33 -20.99 15.55
N ASP A 82 0.77 -21.54 16.63
CA ASP A 82 1.51 -22.39 17.57
C ASP A 82 2.17 -23.57 16.86
N GLY A 83 1.41 -24.35 16.07
CA GLY A 83 1.97 -25.49 15.35
C GLY A 83 3.00 -25.10 14.29
N VAL A 84 2.81 -23.98 13.61
CA VAL A 84 3.75 -23.48 12.60
C VAL A 84 5.08 -23.05 13.25
N LEU A 85 5.02 -22.33 14.36
CA LEU A 85 6.22 -21.83 15.05
C LEU A 85 6.99 -22.96 15.74
N ASP A 86 6.31 -23.97 16.30
CA ASP A 86 6.92 -25.15 16.87
C ASP A 86 7.67 -25.99 15.84
N GLU A 87 7.12 -26.12 14.62
CA GLU A 87 7.74 -26.85 13.53
C GLU A 87 8.89 -26.08 12.89
N ALA A 88 8.62 -24.83 12.48
CA ALA A 88 9.55 -24.02 11.69
C ALA A 88 10.72 -23.49 12.52
N ARG A 89 10.49 -23.14 13.77
CA ARG A 89 11.45 -22.52 14.71
C ARG A 89 12.28 -21.42 14.07
N PRO A 90 11.64 -20.37 13.52
CA PRO A 90 12.38 -19.27 12.90
C PRO A 90 13.20 -18.49 13.94
N ASP A 91 14.31 -17.92 13.50
CA ASP A 91 15.13 -17.03 14.32
C ASP A 91 14.54 -15.61 14.39
N LEU A 92 13.66 -15.26 13.47
CA LEU A 92 12.94 -13.98 13.38
C LEU A 92 11.62 -14.16 12.64
N VAL A 93 10.56 -13.54 13.18
CA VAL A 93 9.26 -13.40 12.52
C VAL A 93 9.08 -11.97 12.04
N LEU A 94 8.66 -11.77 10.80
CA LEU A 94 8.28 -10.47 10.25
C LEU A 94 6.77 -10.39 10.10
N VAL A 95 6.19 -9.35 10.69
CA VAL A 95 4.77 -9.00 10.56
C VAL A 95 4.64 -7.61 9.94
N HIS A 96 3.49 -7.30 9.33
CA HIS A 96 3.29 -6.05 8.60
C HIS A 96 2.05 -5.30 9.11
N GLY A 97 2.21 -3.98 9.28
CA GLY A 97 1.09 -3.06 9.49
C GLY A 97 0.36 -3.26 10.82
N ASP A 98 -0.97 -3.31 10.76
CA ASP A 98 -1.82 -3.06 11.93
C ASP A 98 -3.11 -3.90 11.99
N THR A 99 -3.24 -4.94 11.19
CA THR A 99 -4.43 -5.80 11.26
C THR A 99 -4.48 -6.59 12.58
N SER A 100 -5.66 -7.06 12.98
CA SER A 100 -5.81 -7.91 14.16
C SER A 100 -5.00 -9.21 14.04
N THR A 101 -4.83 -9.72 12.82
CA THR A 101 -3.98 -10.88 12.56
C THR A 101 -2.49 -10.54 12.68
N THR A 102 -2.08 -9.32 12.34
CA THR A 102 -0.70 -8.85 12.56
C THR A 102 -0.35 -8.86 14.05
N PHE A 103 -1.23 -8.33 14.88
CA PHE A 103 -1.06 -8.37 16.33
C PHE A 103 -1.03 -9.82 16.87
N ALA A 104 -1.96 -10.67 16.44
CA ALA A 104 -2.03 -12.05 16.88
C ALA A 104 -0.75 -12.85 16.53
N ARG A 105 -0.18 -12.64 15.33
CA ARG A 105 1.08 -13.26 14.87
C ARG A 105 2.28 -12.79 15.71
N ALA A 106 2.37 -11.48 15.96
CA ALA A 106 3.43 -10.92 16.81
C ALA A 106 3.35 -11.48 18.23
N LEU A 107 2.14 -11.58 18.79
CA LEU A 107 1.91 -12.13 20.13
C LEU A 107 2.26 -13.62 20.20
N SER A 108 1.89 -14.42 19.19
CA SER A 108 2.27 -15.83 19.13
C SER A 108 3.79 -16.01 19.05
N ALA A 109 4.49 -15.23 18.21
CA ALA A 109 5.96 -15.26 18.15
C ALA A 109 6.59 -14.90 19.50
N PHE A 110 6.06 -13.89 20.19
CA PHE A 110 6.52 -13.53 21.54
C PHE A 110 6.34 -14.66 22.56
N TYR A 111 5.22 -15.38 22.53
CA TYR A 111 4.99 -16.53 23.42
C TYR A 111 5.98 -17.68 23.16
N HIS A 112 6.44 -17.84 21.93
CA HIS A 112 7.49 -18.80 21.54
C HIS A 112 8.91 -18.25 21.74
N GLN A 113 9.06 -17.05 22.33
CA GLN A 113 10.35 -16.37 22.56
C GLN A 113 11.13 -16.13 21.25
N ILE A 114 10.40 -15.93 20.16
CA ILE A 114 10.96 -15.62 18.83
C ILE A 114 10.92 -14.11 18.63
N PRO A 115 12.06 -13.46 18.29
CA PRO A 115 12.11 -12.04 17.97
C PRO A 115 11.15 -11.65 16.84
N VAL A 116 10.59 -10.43 16.93
CA VAL A 116 9.62 -9.91 15.99
C VAL A 116 10.17 -8.67 15.30
N GLY A 117 10.08 -8.63 13.97
CA GLY A 117 10.29 -7.43 13.16
C GLY A 117 8.96 -6.90 12.64
N HIS A 118 8.70 -5.62 12.87
CA HIS A 118 7.49 -4.92 12.45
C HIS A 118 7.76 -4.09 11.19
N VAL A 119 7.24 -4.52 10.06
CA VAL A 119 7.30 -3.79 8.78
C VAL A 119 6.15 -2.79 8.72
N GLU A 120 6.40 -1.58 8.24
CA GLU A 120 5.49 -0.42 8.29
C GLU A 120 5.21 0.01 9.75
N ALA A 121 6.27 0.07 10.56
CA ALA A 121 6.21 0.47 11.95
C ALA A 121 6.08 1.98 12.13
N GLY A 122 5.44 2.42 13.21
CA GLY A 122 5.43 3.81 13.65
C GLY A 122 4.30 4.68 13.11
N LEU A 123 3.37 4.14 12.34
CA LEU A 123 2.14 4.86 12.00
C LEU A 123 1.33 5.13 13.27
N ARG A 124 0.86 6.38 13.47
CA ARG A 124 0.04 6.79 14.63
C ARG A 124 -1.00 7.83 14.26
N THR A 125 -2.18 7.69 14.82
CA THR A 125 -3.20 8.73 14.87
C THR A 125 -3.32 9.33 16.27
N TYR A 126 -2.86 8.60 17.29
CA TYR A 126 -3.01 8.89 18.73
C TYR A 126 -4.46 8.86 19.21
N ASP A 127 -5.42 8.50 18.38
CA ASP A 127 -6.80 8.20 18.76
C ASP A 127 -7.03 6.70 18.71
N LYS A 128 -7.13 6.04 19.87
CA LYS A 128 -7.33 4.59 19.99
C LYS A 128 -8.59 4.04 19.30
N TRP A 129 -9.50 4.94 18.93
CA TRP A 129 -10.77 4.61 18.29
C TRP A 129 -10.79 4.94 16.80
N SER A 130 -9.73 5.56 16.26
CA SER A 130 -9.67 5.98 14.86
C SER A 130 -8.25 5.87 14.28
N PRO A 131 -8.00 4.92 13.35
CA PRO A 131 -8.88 3.84 12.92
C PRO A 131 -9.02 2.75 14.00
N PHE A 132 -10.15 2.08 14.01
CA PHE A 132 -10.41 0.99 14.96
C PHE A 132 -10.53 -0.35 14.20
N PRO A 133 -9.82 -1.40 14.65
CA PRO A 133 -8.95 -1.53 15.83
C PRO A 133 -7.46 -1.21 15.54
N GLU A 134 -7.12 -0.69 14.39
CA GLU A 134 -5.77 -0.61 13.82
C GLU A 134 -4.80 0.19 14.69
N GLU A 135 -5.24 1.33 15.25
CA GLU A 135 -4.35 2.16 16.09
C GLU A 135 -3.84 1.41 17.32
N MET A 136 -4.70 0.62 17.97
CA MET A 136 -4.28 -0.17 19.11
C MET A 136 -3.45 -1.37 18.69
N ASN A 137 -3.77 -2.02 17.58
CA ASN A 137 -2.96 -3.13 17.06
C ASN A 137 -1.52 -2.69 16.80
N ARG A 138 -1.31 -1.54 16.13
CA ARG A 138 0.04 -1.04 15.82
C ARG A 138 0.83 -0.66 17.08
N LYS A 139 0.17 -0.14 18.11
CA LYS A 139 0.80 0.13 19.41
C LYS A 139 1.24 -1.15 20.12
N MET A 140 0.36 -2.16 20.16
CA MET A 140 0.67 -3.45 20.80
C MET A 140 1.77 -4.18 20.05
N VAL A 141 1.76 -4.20 18.71
CA VAL A 141 2.85 -4.77 17.91
C VAL A 141 4.16 -4.02 18.17
N GLY A 142 4.11 -2.67 18.22
CA GLY A 142 5.28 -1.84 18.54
C GLY A 142 5.91 -2.15 19.90
N ALA A 143 5.09 -2.52 20.91
CA ALA A 143 5.58 -2.91 22.22
C ALA A 143 6.20 -4.33 22.25
N ILE A 144 5.80 -5.20 21.33
CA ILE A 144 6.30 -6.59 21.21
C ILE A 144 7.56 -6.65 20.34
N ALA A 145 7.64 -5.85 19.29
CA ALA A 145 8.66 -5.98 18.26
C ALA A 145 10.07 -5.59 18.77
N ASP A 146 11.07 -6.33 18.29
CA ASP A 146 12.51 -6.07 18.53
C ASP A 146 13.12 -5.18 17.43
N LEU A 147 12.58 -5.29 16.21
CA LEU A 147 13.00 -4.50 15.05
C LEU A 147 11.79 -3.74 14.47
N HIS A 148 12.00 -2.47 14.15
CA HIS A 148 10.97 -1.58 13.64
C HIS A 148 11.44 -0.96 12.33
N PHE A 149 10.77 -1.28 11.24
CA PHE A 149 11.08 -0.78 9.91
C PHE A 149 10.10 0.34 9.54
N CYS A 150 10.55 1.58 9.72
CA CYS A 150 9.73 2.78 9.54
C CYS A 150 9.77 3.26 8.09
N PRO A 151 8.60 3.49 7.46
CA PRO A 151 8.55 4.08 6.12
C PRO A 151 9.11 5.50 6.05
N THR A 152 8.78 6.35 7.02
CA THR A 152 9.13 7.79 7.00
C THR A 152 9.76 8.24 8.33
N VAL A 153 10.36 9.43 8.30
CA VAL A 153 10.90 10.08 9.50
C VAL A 153 9.80 10.30 10.54
N THR A 154 8.60 10.69 10.12
CA THR A 154 7.45 10.87 11.02
C THR A 154 7.13 9.58 11.77
N ASN A 155 7.19 8.43 11.09
CA ASN A 155 6.93 7.14 11.73
C ASN A 155 8.01 6.80 12.77
N ARG A 156 9.28 7.05 12.48
CA ARG A 156 10.39 6.91 13.44
C ARG A 156 10.20 7.82 14.64
N ASP A 157 9.83 9.08 14.42
CA ASP A 157 9.64 10.06 15.49
C ASP A 157 8.44 9.70 16.39
N ASN A 158 7.39 9.10 15.83
CA ASN A 158 6.27 8.56 16.61
C ASN A 158 6.72 7.46 17.57
N LEU A 159 7.58 6.52 17.11
CA LEU A 159 8.16 5.50 17.98
C LEU A 159 9.05 6.12 19.07
N ALA A 160 9.86 7.12 18.73
CA ALA A 160 10.71 7.82 19.70
C ALA A 160 9.88 8.50 20.81
N ARG A 161 8.72 9.07 20.48
CA ARG A 161 7.77 9.64 21.48
C ARG A 161 7.23 8.57 22.45
N GLU A 162 7.20 7.31 22.04
CA GLU A 162 6.80 6.17 22.86
C GLU A 162 8.02 5.48 23.53
N ASN A 163 9.19 6.12 23.53
CA ASN A 163 10.46 5.61 24.05
C ASN A 163 10.99 4.37 23.33
N ILE A 164 10.53 4.10 22.12
CA ILE A 164 11.04 3.02 21.26
C ILE A 164 12.14 3.62 20.38
N THR A 165 13.40 3.45 20.80
CA THR A 165 14.58 4.03 20.12
C THR A 165 15.61 3.00 19.68
N LYS A 166 15.46 1.73 20.10
CA LYS A 166 16.35 0.64 19.73
C LYS A 166 15.74 -0.23 18.66
N GLY A 167 16.56 -0.75 17.76
CA GLY A 167 16.09 -1.61 16.67
C GLY A 167 15.20 -0.90 15.65
N VAL A 168 15.28 0.45 15.57
CA VAL A 168 14.48 1.27 14.66
C VAL A 168 15.31 1.64 13.44
N PHE A 169 14.76 1.39 12.25
CA PHE A 169 15.41 1.62 10.96
C PHE A 169 14.47 2.41 10.04
N LEU A 170 15.00 3.44 9.41
CA LEU A 170 14.30 4.21 8.39
C LEU A 170 14.52 3.54 7.02
N THR A 171 13.49 2.87 6.50
CA THR A 171 13.64 1.99 5.33
C THR A 171 12.98 2.51 4.07
N GLY A 172 11.95 3.34 4.18
CA GLY A 172 10.95 3.53 3.14
C GLY A 172 9.85 2.46 3.22
N ASN A 173 8.81 2.61 2.40
CA ASN A 173 7.68 1.69 2.33
C ASN A 173 7.91 0.62 1.24
N THR A 174 7.72 -0.64 1.59
CA THR A 174 7.89 -1.79 0.68
C THR A 174 6.88 -1.83 -0.46
N VAL A 175 5.79 -1.04 -0.40
CA VAL A 175 4.87 -0.89 -1.52
C VAL A 175 5.55 -0.30 -2.76
N ILE A 176 6.56 0.56 -2.55
CA ILE A 176 7.32 1.15 -3.65
C ILE A 176 8.21 0.10 -4.33
N ASP A 177 8.75 -0.85 -3.55
CA ASP A 177 9.49 -2.01 -4.09
C ASP A 177 8.57 -2.92 -4.93
N ALA A 178 7.29 -3.03 -4.55
CA ALA A 178 6.31 -3.84 -5.30
C ALA A 178 6.15 -3.35 -6.75
N LEU A 179 6.19 -2.03 -6.98
CA LEU A 179 6.09 -1.44 -8.31
C LEU A 179 7.19 -1.92 -9.26
N GLN A 180 8.40 -2.19 -8.75
CA GLN A 180 9.52 -2.71 -9.57
C GLN A 180 9.24 -4.11 -10.12
N THR A 181 8.39 -4.88 -9.45
CA THR A 181 8.02 -6.24 -9.89
C THR A 181 6.79 -6.20 -10.80
N THR A 182 5.82 -5.35 -10.48
CA THR A 182 4.50 -5.35 -11.12
C THR A 182 4.43 -4.48 -12.36
N VAL A 183 5.17 -3.34 -12.40
CA VAL A 183 5.18 -2.45 -13.56
C VAL A 183 6.07 -3.04 -14.65
N LYS A 184 5.50 -3.24 -15.84
CA LYS A 184 6.20 -3.80 -17.01
C LYS A 184 6.04 -2.89 -18.22
N ARG A 185 7.10 -2.71 -18.98
CA ARG A 185 7.09 -1.88 -20.18
C ARG A 185 6.05 -2.35 -21.20
N ASP A 186 6.02 -3.67 -21.44
CA ASP A 186 5.18 -4.31 -22.45
C ASP A 186 4.02 -5.07 -21.77
N TYR A 187 3.29 -4.39 -20.87
CA TYR A 187 2.16 -4.98 -20.17
C TYR A 187 0.91 -4.97 -21.05
N THR A 188 0.24 -6.11 -21.12
CA THR A 188 -1.08 -6.25 -21.76
C THR A 188 -2.14 -6.39 -20.68
N PHE A 189 -3.12 -5.50 -20.69
CA PHE A 189 -4.24 -5.52 -19.72
C PHE A 189 -5.25 -6.62 -20.08
N GLN A 190 -5.91 -7.19 -19.09
CA GLN A 190 -7.08 -8.04 -19.28
C GLN A 190 -8.29 -7.19 -19.71
N GLU A 191 -8.39 -5.97 -19.18
CA GLU A 191 -9.40 -5.00 -19.58
C GLU A 191 -9.04 -4.41 -20.96
N GLU A 192 -9.78 -4.83 -22.00
CA GLU A 192 -9.47 -4.48 -23.39
C GLU A 192 -9.46 -2.98 -23.67
N VAL A 193 -10.30 -2.18 -22.99
CA VAL A 193 -10.36 -0.73 -23.21
C VAL A 193 -9.00 -0.11 -22.91
N LEU A 194 -8.28 -0.61 -21.92
CA LEU A 194 -6.98 -0.09 -21.52
C LEU A 194 -5.89 -0.35 -22.57
N ASN A 195 -6.02 -1.43 -23.35
CA ASN A 195 -5.09 -1.73 -24.45
C ASN A 195 -5.32 -0.83 -25.68
N ARG A 196 -6.51 -0.23 -25.80
CA ARG A 196 -6.89 0.63 -26.95
C ARG A 196 -6.61 2.10 -26.71
N LEU A 197 -6.32 2.51 -25.47
CA LEU A 197 -6.04 3.91 -25.15
C LEU A 197 -4.71 4.37 -25.77
N ASP A 198 -4.71 5.57 -26.33
CA ASP A 198 -3.50 6.21 -26.87
C ASP A 198 -2.77 6.98 -25.76
N TYR A 199 -1.96 6.28 -24.99
CA TYR A 199 -1.16 6.88 -23.90
C TYR A 199 -0.06 7.84 -24.38
N GLN A 200 0.23 7.90 -25.67
CA GLN A 200 1.27 8.79 -26.22
C GLN A 200 0.72 10.18 -26.58
N ASN A 201 -0.48 10.22 -27.14
CA ASN A 201 -1.07 11.46 -27.65
C ASN A 201 -2.23 11.95 -26.80
N ARG A 202 -2.71 11.18 -25.83
CA ARG A 202 -3.79 11.54 -24.92
C ARG A 202 -3.33 11.49 -23.48
N ARG A 203 -3.87 12.39 -22.68
CA ARG A 203 -3.62 12.46 -21.24
C ARG A 203 -4.63 11.58 -20.51
N VAL A 204 -4.21 10.39 -20.12
CA VAL A 204 -5.06 9.47 -19.36
C VAL A 204 -5.08 9.88 -17.90
N ILE A 205 -6.25 10.08 -17.33
CA ILE A 205 -6.48 10.39 -15.91
C ILE A 205 -7.03 9.13 -15.24
N LEU A 206 -6.27 8.58 -14.29
CA LEU A 206 -6.75 7.49 -13.46
C LEU A 206 -7.59 8.07 -12.31
N VAL A 207 -8.81 7.57 -12.15
CA VAL A 207 -9.73 7.98 -11.09
C VAL A 207 -10.03 6.82 -10.16
N THR A 208 -9.96 7.04 -8.84
CA THR A 208 -10.54 6.13 -7.84
C THR A 208 -11.27 6.94 -6.76
N CYS A 209 -12.52 6.60 -6.46
CA CYS A 209 -13.31 7.26 -5.43
C CYS A 209 -14.31 6.28 -4.85
N HIS A 210 -14.16 5.93 -3.56
CA HIS A 210 -14.97 4.90 -2.90
C HIS A 210 -15.11 5.08 -1.38
N ARG A 211 -14.47 6.08 -0.78
CA ARG A 211 -14.51 6.33 0.66
C ARG A 211 -15.93 6.70 1.09
N ARG A 212 -16.38 6.15 2.23
CA ARG A 212 -17.72 6.39 2.78
C ARG A 212 -17.96 7.85 3.14
N GLU A 213 -16.90 8.56 3.54
CA GLU A 213 -16.95 9.99 3.84
C GLU A 213 -17.33 10.85 2.61
N ASN A 214 -17.13 10.33 1.41
CA ASN A 214 -17.49 10.99 0.15
C ASN A 214 -18.93 10.70 -0.31
N TYR A 215 -19.70 9.83 0.37
CA TYR A 215 -21.06 9.51 -0.05
C TYR A 215 -21.99 10.72 0.02
N GLY A 216 -22.98 10.77 -0.88
CA GLY A 216 -23.94 11.87 -0.99
C GLY A 216 -23.43 13.04 -1.82
N GLN A 217 -23.57 14.26 -1.30
CA GLN A 217 -23.23 15.49 -2.04
C GLN A 217 -21.74 15.56 -2.45
N PRO A 218 -20.76 15.16 -1.60
CA PRO A 218 -19.34 15.11 -2.02
C PRO A 218 -19.13 14.24 -3.26
N MET A 219 -19.74 13.05 -3.31
CA MET A 219 -19.66 12.16 -4.46
C MET A 219 -20.24 12.80 -5.73
N THR A 220 -21.39 13.46 -5.60
CA THR A 220 -22.00 14.20 -6.71
C THR A 220 -21.06 15.27 -7.24
N ASN A 221 -20.48 16.09 -6.38
CA ASN A 221 -19.55 17.15 -6.76
C ASN A 221 -18.32 16.59 -7.49
N ILE A 222 -17.75 15.49 -6.96
CA ILE A 222 -16.59 14.80 -7.57
C ILE A 222 -16.95 14.32 -8.98
N MET A 223 -18.07 13.59 -9.14
CA MET A 223 -18.49 13.07 -10.44
C MET A 223 -18.78 14.20 -11.44
N THR A 224 -19.41 15.29 -11.01
CA THR A 224 -19.64 16.46 -11.84
C THR A 224 -18.33 17.12 -12.28
N ALA A 225 -17.37 17.27 -11.37
CA ALA A 225 -16.04 17.79 -11.71
C ALA A 225 -15.32 16.91 -12.75
N LEU A 226 -15.37 15.58 -12.60
CA LEU A 226 -14.78 14.65 -13.56
C LEU A 226 -15.40 14.79 -14.95
N ARG A 227 -16.73 14.89 -15.03
CA ARG A 227 -17.45 15.12 -16.29
C ARG A 227 -17.01 16.43 -16.93
N ARG A 228 -16.96 17.50 -16.14
CA ARG A 228 -16.54 18.83 -16.59
C ARG A 228 -15.09 18.85 -17.10
N ILE A 229 -14.18 18.10 -16.46
CA ILE A 229 -12.79 17.96 -16.93
C ILE A 229 -12.77 17.28 -18.31
N ALA A 230 -13.51 16.18 -18.48
CA ALA A 230 -13.58 15.50 -19.76
C ALA A 230 -14.17 16.40 -20.87
N ASP A 231 -15.18 17.19 -20.56
CA ASP A 231 -15.79 18.12 -21.50
C ASP A 231 -14.85 19.27 -21.91
N ALA A 232 -14.11 19.82 -20.93
CA ALA A 232 -13.23 20.98 -21.13
C ALA A 232 -11.90 20.65 -21.83
N PHE A 233 -11.41 19.42 -21.67
CA PHE A 233 -10.10 18.98 -22.21
C PHE A 233 -10.27 17.81 -23.21
N PRO A 234 -10.42 18.12 -24.53
CA PRO A 234 -10.73 17.11 -25.55
C PRO A 234 -9.65 16.02 -25.72
N ASP A 235 -8.44 16.27 -25.30
CA ASP A 235 -7.30 15.35 -25.35
C ASP A 235 -7.15 14.47 -24.08
N THR A 236 -8.09 14.57 -23.13
CA THR A 236 -8.10 13.71 -21.94
C THR A 236 -8.96 12.47 -22.13
N GLU A 237 -8.54 11.37 -21.51
CA GLU A 237 -9.31 10.14 -21.30
C GLU A 237 -9.36 9.87 -19.80
N LEU A 238 -10.55 9.69 -19.23
CA LEU A 238 -10.72 9.33 -17.82
C LEU A 238 -10.96 7.82 -17.71
N VAL A 239 -10.18 7.16 -16.91
CA VAL A 239 -10.36 5.74 -16.57
C VAL A 239 -10.73 5.62 -15.11
N TYR A 240 -11.90 5.07 -14.83
CA TYR A 240 -12.39 4.89 -13.48
C TYR A 240 -12.73 3.42 -13.21
N PRO A 241 -11.84 2.66 -12.57
CA PRO A 241 -12.15 1.36 -11.99
C PRO A 241 -13.18 1.53 -10.86
N VAL A 242 -14.44 1.27 -11.15
CA VAL A 242 -15.55 1.59 -10.26
C VAL A 242 -15.65 0.54 -9.15
N HIS A 243 -15.60 0.99 -7.89
CA HIS A 243 -15.75 0.12 -6.73
C HIS A 243 -17.11 -0.57 -6.71
N LEU A 244 -17.15 -1.83 -6.23
CA LEU A 244 -18.38 -2.67 -6.24
C LEU A 244 -19.50 -2.21 -5.29
N SER A 245 -19.27 -1.17 -4.48
CA SER A 245 -20.33 -0.58 -3.64
C SER A 245 -21.47 -0.03 -4.52
N PRO A 246 -22.73 -0.42 -4.27
CA PRO A 246 -23.87 0.05 -5.05
C PRO A 246 -23.96 1.59 -5.09
N VAL A 247 -23.66 2.25 -3.98
CA VAL A 247 -23.70 3.73 -3.89
C VAL A 247 -22.69 4.38 -4.86
N VAL A 248 -21.50 3.79 -5.00
CA VAL A 248 -20.46 4.29 -5.90
C VAL A 248 -20.83 4.01 -7.35
N GLN A 249 -21.33 2.81 -7.64
CA GLN A 249 -21.76 2.44 -8.99
C GLN A 249 -22.91 3.33 -9.47
N GLU A 250 -23.93 3.51 -8.63
CA GLU A 250 -25.07 4.38 -8.97
C GLU A 250 -24.62 5.81 -9.28
N ALA A 251 -23.73 6.38 -8.46
CA ALA A 251 -23.23 7.73 -8.70
C ALA A 251 -22.36 7.80 -9.97
N ALA A 252 -21.45 6.86 -10.19
CA ALA A 252 -20.60 6.83 -11.37
C ALA A 252 -21.44 6.73 -12.66
N HIS A 253 -22.37 5.78 -12.73
CA HIS A 253 -23.24 5.62 -13.89
C HIS A 253 -24.15 6.82 -14.12
N LYS A 254 -24.75 7.37 -13.05
CA LYS A 254 -25.65 8.52 -13.16
C LYS A 254 -25.00 9.74 -13.79
N TYR A 255 -23.76 10.03 -13.46
CA TYR A 255 -23.09 11.28 -13.87
C TYR A 255 -22.11 11.11 -15.02
N LEU A 256 -21.54 9.92 -15.20
CA LEU A 256 -20.41 9.71 -16.12
C LEU A 256 -20.75 8.83 -17.33
N ASP A 257 -21.83 8.04 -17.28
CA ASP A 257 -22.24 7.20 -18.41
C ASP A 257 -22.46 8.01 -19.71
N GLY A 258 -22.22 7.34 -20.83
CA GLY A 258 -22.48 7.88 -22.18
C GLY A 258 -21.47 8.93 -22.65
N HIS A 259 -20.44 9.23 -21.85
CA HIS A 259 -19.38 10.12 -22.32
C HIS A 259 -18.29 9.32 -23.07
N PRO A 260 -17.94 9.67 -24.33
CA PRO A 260 -17.07 8.84 -25.18
C PRO A 260 -15.62 8.71 -24.66
N ARG A 261 -15.20 9.56 -23.75
CA ARG A 261 -13.84 9.63 -23.20
C ARG A 261 -13.80 9.38 -21.68
N ILE A 262 -14.87 8.83 -21.12
CA ILE A 262 -14.91 8.35 -19.72
C ILE A 262 -15.18 6.87 -19.74
N HIS A 263 -14.23 6.10 -19.23
CA HIS A 263 -14.27 4.65 -19.22
C HIS A 263 -14.53 4.15 -17.81
N LEU A 264 -15.77 3.74 -17.54
CA LEU A 264 -16.15 3.06 -16.32
C LEU A 264 -15.86 1.56 -16.49
N ILE A 265 -14.92 1.04 -15.72
CA ILE A 265 -14.47 -0.34 -15.82
C ILE A 265 -14.61 -1.09 -14.49
N ALA A 266 -14.49 -2.40 -14.52
CA ALA A 266 -14.43 -3.20 -13.30
C ALA A 266 -13.18 -2.87 -12.45
N PRO A 267 -13.20 -3.15 -11.13
CA PRO A 267 -12.01 -3.03 -10.29
C PRO A 267 -10.85 -3.85 -10.85
N LEU A 268 -9.67 -3.25 -10.89
CA LEU A 268 -8.47 -3.86 -11.47
C LEU A 268 -7.72 -4.73 -10.45
N ALA A 269 -7.02 -5.73 -10.95
CA ALA A 269 -5.97 -6.42 -10.20
C ALA A 269 -4.80 -5.46 -9.90
N VAL A 270 -3.94 -5.85 -8.96
CA VAL A 270 -2.85 -4.98 -8.49
C VAL A 270 -1.87 -4.63 -9.60
N ASP A 271 -1.46 -5.61 -10.37
CA ASP A 271 -0.54 -5.41 -11.49
C ASP A 271 -1.15 -4.55 -12.60
N GLU A 272 -2.44 -4.74 -12.90
CA GLU A 272 -3.16 -3.89 -13.84
C GLU A 272 -3.24 -2.43 -13.34
N MET A 273 -3.58 -2.24 -12.05
CA MET A 273 -3.64 -0.91 -11.44
C MET A 273 -2.27 -0.22 -11.50
N HIS A 274 -1.18 -0.92 -11.15
CA HIS A 274 0.18 -0.37 -11.19
C HIS A 274 0.61 -0.02 -12.61
N ASN A 275 0.29 -0.86 -13.61
CA ASN A 275 0.63 -0.58 -15.02
C ASN A 275 -0.22 0.55 -15.62
N LEU A 276 -1.51 0.67 -15.26
CA LEU A 276 -2.33 1.82 -15.63
C LEU A 276 -1.79 3.11 -15.00
N MET A 277 -1.45 3.07 -13.72
CA MET A 277 -0.86 4.19 -12.99
C MET A 277 0.49 4.62 -13.60
N ALA A 278 1.34 3.66 -14.00
CA ALA A 278 2.59 3.97 -14.68
C ALA A 278 2.41 4.66 -16.04
N ARG A 279 1.30 4.39 -16.75
CA ARG A 279 1.00 4.95 -18.07
C ARG A 279 0.11 6.19 -18.03
N CYS A 280 -0.61 6.43 -16.93
CA CYS A 280 -1.48 7.59 -16.82
C CYS A 280 -0.67 8.89 -16.73
N HIS A 281 -1.36 10.00 -16.99
CA HIS A 281 -0.80 11.35 -16.85
C HIS A 281 -1.01 11.90 -15.43
N LEU A 282 -2.19 11.70 -14.87
CA LEU A 282 -2.62 12.25 -13.59
C LEU A 282 -3.42 11.20 -12.82
N VAL A 283 -3.31 11.20 -11.50
CA VAL A 283 -4.13 10.36 -10.61
C VAL A 283 -5.04 11.26 -9.77
N MET A 284 -6.34 10.95 -9.76
CA MET A 284 -7.34 11.59 -8.91
C MET A 284 -7.93 10.53 -7.99
N THR A 285 -7.69 10.61 -6.68
CA THR A 285 -7.98 9.48 -5.78
C THR A 285 -8.39 9.90 -4.37
N ASP A 286 -9.22 9.07 -3.72
CA ASP A 286 -9.45 9.12 -2.28
C ASP A 286 -8.72 7.98 -1.53
N SER A 287 -7.92 7.17 -2.23
CA SER A 287 -7.14 6.07 -1.66
C SER A 287 -5.83 6.55 -1.03
N GLY A 288 -5.54 6.08 0.19
CA GLY A 288 -4.25 6.34 0.86
C GLY A 288 -3.07 5.67 0.15
N GLY A 289 -3.22 4.44 -0.36
CA GLY A 289 -2.15 3.71 -1.05
C GLY A 289 -1.68 4.41 -2.33
N LEU A 290 -2.60 4.87 -3.16
CA LEU A 290 -2.24 5.56 -4.40
C LEU A 290 -1.50 6.89 -4.17
N GLN A 291 -1.70 7.52 -2.99
CA GLN A 291 -0.94 8.72 -2.60
C GLN A 291 0.55 8.41 -2.32
N GLU A 292 0.87 7.16 -2.02
CA GLU A 292 2.24 6.69 -1.81
C GLU A 292 2.86 6.16 -3.12
N GLU A 293 2.06 5.41 -3.89
CA GLU A 293 2.50 4.65 -5.07
C GLU A 293 2.65 5.51 -6.33
N ALA A 294 1.66 6.37 -6.65
CA ALA A 294 1.67 7.15 -7.88
C ALA A 294 2.84 8.15 -7.96
N PRO A 295 3.23 8.84 -6.87
CA PRO A 295 4.42 9.69 -6.89
C PRO A 295 5.72 8.94 -7.19
N ALA A 296 5.84 7.67 -6.78
CA ALA A 296 7.00 6.85 -7.11
C ALA A 296 7.14 6.57 -8.61
N LEU A 297 6.05 6.71 -9.35
CA LEU A 297 6.00 6.60 -10.81
C LEU A 297 6.06 7.98 -11.51
N GLY A 298 6.35 9.05 -10.76
CA GLY A 298 6.38 10.41 -11.28
C GLY A 298 5.00 10.94 -11.70
N LYS A 299 3.93 10.49 -11.05
CA LYS A 299 2.56 10.90 -11.37
C LYS A 299 2.02 11.87 -10.33
N PRO A 300 1.64 13.10 -10.71
CA PRO A 300 0.93 14.02 -9.83
C PRO A 300 -0.37 13.40 -9.31
N VAL A 301 -0.70 13.69 -8.05
CA VAL A 301 -1.90 13.15 -7.41
C VAL A 301 -2.79 14.28 -6.89
N LEU A 302 -4.06 14.28 -7.27
CA LEU A 302 -5.11 15.08 -6.66
C LEU A 302 -5.93 14.22 -5.70
N VAL A 303 -5.90 14.57 -4.42
CA VAL A 303 -6.59 13.84 -3.37
C VAL A 303 -8.00 14.35 -3.21
N LEU A 304 -8.99 13.51 -3.54
CA LEU A 304 -10.43 13.79 -3.50
C LEU A 304 -10.99 13.63 -2.08
N ARG A 305 -10.37 14.31 -1.11
CA ARG A 305 -10.73 14.29 0.31
C ARG A 305 -10.48 15.67 0.92
N ARG A 306 -11.19 15.98 2.03
CA ARG A 306 -10.93 17.21 2.81
C ARG A 306 -9.65 17.13 3.61
N GLU A 307 -9.28 15.92 4.04
CA GLU A 307 -8.08 15.63 4.84
C GLU A 307 -7.36 14.41 4.30
N THR A 308 -6.08 14.26 4.60
CA THR A 308 -5.31 13.06 4.28
C THR A 308 -4.53 12.58 5.50
N GLU A 309 -4.40 11.27 5.61
CA GLU A 309 -3.52 10.58 6.57
C GLU A 309 -2.06 10.53 6.07
N ARG A 310 -1.76 11.25 5.00
CA ARG A 310 -0.46 11.28 4.30
C ARG A 310 0.07 12.71 4.19
N PRO A 311 0.26 13.41 5.34
CA PRO A 311 0.70 14.81 5.35
C PRO A 311 2.08 14.99 4.71
N GLU A 312 2.96 13.98 4.79
CA GLU A 312 4.29 14.01 4.20
C GLU A 312 4.24 14.18 2.67
N ALA A 313 3.30 13.54 1.98
CA ALA A 313 3.13 13.67 0.53
C ALA A 313 2.71 15.10 0.13
N VAL A 314 1.86 15.73 0.95
CA VAL A 314 1.45 17.13 0.74
C VAL A 314 2.64 18.07 0.96
N GLN A 315 3.41 17.86 2.02
CA GLN A 315 4.58 18.66 2.36
C GLN A 315 5.70 18.51 1.32
N ALA A 316 5.90 17.30 0.81
CA ALA A 316 6.85 17.01 -0.27
C ALA A 316 6.40 17.57 -1.63
N GLY A 317 5.14 17.97 -1.77
CA GLY A 317 4.57 18.49 -3.01
C GLY A 317 4.24 17.42 -4.06
N THR A 318 4.25 16.14 -3.70
CA THR A 318 3.89 15.04 -4.61
C THR A 318 2.39 14.89 -4.80
N VAL A 319 1.61 15.36 -3.83
CA VAL A 319 0.14 15.36 -3.90
C VAL A 319 -0.42 16.74 -3.53
N LYS A 320 -1.62 17.07 -4.07
CA LYS A 320 -2.42 18.23 -3.65
C LYS A 320 -3.77 17.76 -3.14
N LEU A 321 -4.24 18.33 -2.01
CA LEU A 321 -5.60 18.14 -1.53
C LEU A 321 -6.56 18.91 -2.43
N ALA A 322 -7.37 18.20 -3.21
CA ALA A 322 -8.38 18.81 -4.08
C ALA A 322 -9.72 18.99 -3.37
N GLY A 323 -9.86 18.41 -2.17
CA GLY A 323 -11.13 18.47 -1.47
C GLY A 323 -12.22 17.68 -2.18
N VAL A 324 -13.47 18.09 -1.97
CA VAL A 324 -14.67 17.46 -2.51
C VAL A 324 -15.61 18.44 -3.21
N GLU A 325 -15.14 19.68 -3.41
CA GLU A 325 -15.92 20.73 -4.07
C GLU A 325 -15.58 20.77 -5.56
N GLU A 326 -16.63 20.78 -6.41
CA GLU A 326 -16.51 20.71 -7.87
C GLU A 326 -15.49 21.72 -8.43
N GLU A 327 -15.61 22.98 -8.04
CA GLU A 327 -14.80 24.07 -8.59
C GLU A 327 -13.32 23.93 -8.21
N THR A 328 -13.04 23.50 -6.98
CA THR A 328 -11.67 23.28 -6.52
C THR A 328 -11.01 22.13 -7.27
N ILE A 329 -11.74 21.01 -7.44
CA ILE A 329 -11.26 19.85 -8.18
C ILE A 329 -10.97 20.22 -9.62
N PHE A 330 -11.93 20.91 -10.28
CA PHE A 330 -11.77 21.35 -11.67
C PHE A 330 -10.60 22.31 -11.84
N SER A 331 -10.46 23.30 -10.96
CA SER A 331 -9.38 24.29 -11.01
C SER A 331 -8.00 23.65 -10.89
N LEU A 332 -7.79 22.75 -9.89
CA LEU A 332 -6.51 22.07 -9.70
C LEU A 332 -6.18 21.09 -10.84
N ALA A 333 -7.18 20.37 -11.36
CA ALA A 333 -6.99 19.52 -12.52
C ALA A 333 -6.62 20.35 -13.77
N SER A 334 -7.31 21.48 -13.98
CA SER A 334 -7.03 22.40 -15.10
C SER A 334 -5.62 22.98 -15.00
N GLU A 335 -5.15 23.35 -13.81
CA GLU A 335 -3.78 23.80 -13.58
C GLU A 335 -2.76 22.75 -14.05
N LEU A 336 -2.93 21.49 -13.64
CA LEU A 336 -2.01 20.39 -14.00
C LEU A 336 -2.12 20.00 -15.48
N LEU A 337 -3.27 20.24 -16.10
CA LEU A 337 -3.47 19.95 -17.53
C LEU A 337 -2.99 21.08 -18.44
N THR A 338 -2.82 22.30 -17.95
CA THR A 338 -2.47 23.47 -18.78
C THR A 338 -1.09 24.06 -18.47
N SER A 339 -0.56 23.82 -17.28
CA SER A 339 0.74 24.32 -16.84
C SER A 339 1.77 23.22 -16.73
N GLU A 340 2.68 23.14 -17.69
CA GLU A 340 3.78 22.19 -17.68
C GLU A 340 4.67 22.35 -16.43
N SER A 341 4.89 23.59 -15.97
CA SER A 341 5.69 23.86 -14.78
C SER A 341 5.01 23.35 -13.50
N ALA A 342 3.70 23.52 -13.37
CA ALA A 342 2.95 23.00 -12.22
C ALA A 342 2.95 21.47 -12.21
N TYR A 343 2.76 20.86 -13.38
CA TYR A 343 2.86 19.42 -13.55
C TYR A 343 4.24 18.88 -13.18
N ALA A 344 5.29 19.46 -13.78
CA ALA A 344 6.68 19.04 -13.56
C ALA A 344 7.11 19.20 -12.10
N ALA A 345 6.67 20.24 -11.42
CA ALA A 345 6.95 20.46 -10.01
C ALA A 345 6.44 19.31 -9.13
N MET A 346 5.24 18.77 -9.42
CA MET A 346 4.69 17.63 -8.69
C MET A 346 5.30 16.30 -9.15
N ALA A 347 5.46 16.11 -10.46
CA ALA A 347 5.95 14.86 -11.04
C ALA A 347 7.41 14.54 -10.66
N HIS A 348 8.22 15.58 -10.43
CA HIS A 348 9.65 15.44 -10.07
C HIS A 348 9.91 15.64 -8.58
N ALA A 349 8.89 15.88 -7.77
CA ALA A 349 9.04 15.98 -6.32
C ALA A 349 9.48 14.63 -5.73
N VAL A 350 10.32 14.68 -4.71
CA VAL A 350 10.84 13.47 -4.05
C VAL A 350 9.72 12.76 -3.32
N ASN A 351 9.53 11.47 -3.59
CA ASN A 351 8.52 10.69 -2.89
C ASN A 351 8.98 10.40 -1.45
N PRO A 352 8.28 10.89 -0.42
CA PRO A 352 8.69 10.71 0.97
C PRO A 352 8.49 9.27 1.47
N TYR A 353 7.81 8.42 0.70
CA TYR A 353 7.50 7.04 1.11
C TYR A 353 8.50 6.00 0.62
N GLY A 354 9.45 6.34 -0.23
CA GLY A 354 10.46 5.39 -0.64
C GLY A 354 11.04 5.61 -2.03
N ASP A 355 12.13 4.89 -2.27
CA ASP A 355 12.91 4.88 -3.52
C ASP A 355 12.99 3.48 -4.15
N GLY A 356 12.16 2.53 -3.67
CA GLY A 356 12.14 1.15 -4.15
C GLY A 356 13.29 0.28 -3.62
N ARG A 357 13.87 0.64 -2.49
CA ARG A 357 14.96 -0.11 -1.83
C ARG A 357 14.63 -0.49 -0.38
N ALA A 358 13.37 -0.40 0.02
CA ALA A 358 12.95 -0.70 1.39
C ALA A 358 13.21 -2.17 1.74
N CYS A 359 12.86 -3.10 0.87
CA CYS A 359 13.09 -4.53 1.09
C CYS A 359 14.59 -4.84 1.27
N ARG A 360 15.46 -4.23 0.47
CA ARG A 360 16.91 -4.36 0.62
C ARG A 360 17.40 -3.85 1.98
N ARG A 361 16.95 -2.66 2.41
CA ARG A 361 17.32 -2.09 3.71
C ARG A 361 16.86 -2.94 4.87
N ILE A 362 15.66 -3.52 4.77
CA ILE A 362 15.14 -4.46 5.78
C ILE A 362 16.01 -5.72 5.84
N ALA A 363 16.34 -6.33 4.71
CA ALA A 363 17.21 -7.49 4.64
C ALA A 363 18.62 -7.19 5.19
N ASP A 364 19.19 -6.05 4.82
CA ASP A 364 20.49 -5.58 5.32
C ASP A 364 20.47 -5.34 6.84
N ALA A 365 19.37 -4.81 7.41
CA ALA A 365 19.19 -4.62 8.84
C ALA A 365 19.10 -5.96 9.59
N ILE A 366 18.43 -6.94 9.02
CA ILE A 366 18.34 -8.29 9.56
C ILE A 366 19.74 -8.95 9.56
N GLU A 367 20.45 -8.92 8.44
CA GLU A 367 21.81 -9.45 8.37
C GLU A 367 22.73 -8.76 9.37
N TRP A 368 22.65 -7.43 9.53
CA TRP A 368 23.42 -6.70 10.54
C TRP A 368 23.07 -7.11 11.96
N ARG A 369 21.78 -7.25 12.28
CA ARG A 369 21.29 -7.66 13.62
C ARG A 369 21.78 -9.04 14.02
N PHE A 370 21.91 -9.97 13.07
CA PHE A 370 22.40 -11.32 13.31
C PHE A 370 23.92 -11.49 13.08
N GLY A 371 24.67 -10.40 12.88
CA GLY A 371 26.11 -10.43 12.70
C GLY A 371 26.59 -11.03 11.37
N LEU A 372 25.69 -11.17 10.40
CA LEU A 372 25.99 -11.65 9.04
C LEU A 372 26.59 -10.55 8.16
N ARG A 373 26.43 -9.32 8.57
CA ARG A 373 26.95 -8.10 7.93
C ARG A 373 27.66 -7.23 8.96
N GLN A 374 28.81 -6.66 8.59
CA GLN A 374 29.61 -5.85 9.51
C GLN A 374 29.19 -4.37 9.56
N THR A 375 28.58 -3.86 8.49
CA THR A 375 28.14 -2.45 8.38
C THR A 375 26.65 -2.36 8.64
N PRO A 376 26.17 -1.31 9.34
CA PRO A 376 24.75 -1.06 9.49
C PRO A 376 24.07 -0.87 8.11
N PRO A 377 22.75 -1.07 8.02
CA PRO A 377 22.03 -0.78 6.79
C PRO A 377 22.09 0.71 6.44
N GLU A 378 22.02 1.01 5.14
CA GLU A 378 21.78 2.38 4.68
C GLU A 378 20.39 2.82 5.11
N GLU A 379 20.24 4.04 5.64
CA GLU A 379 18.92 4.60 5.92
C GLU A 379 18.35 5.28 4.67
N PHE A 380 17.02 5.26 4.57
CA PHE A 380 16.28 6.01 3.56
C PHE A 380 16.47 7.52 3.80
N GLN A 381 16.79 8.26 2.76
CA GLN A 381 16.99 9.71 2.80
C GLN A 381 15.77 10.41 2.19
N GLY A 382 14.59 10.26 2.83
CA GLY A 382 13.32 10.78 2.36
C GLY A 382 13.25 12.28 2.11
#